data_288dbdff8d35006b029729ebade0f7b8
#
_entry.id   288dbdff8d35006b029729ebade0f7b8
#
_cell.length_a   1.000
_cell.length_b   1.000
_cell.length_c   1.000
_cell.angle_alpha   90.00
_cell.angle_beta   90.00
_cell.angle_gamma   90.00
#
_symmetry.space_group_name_H-M   'P 1'
#
loop_
_entity.id
_entity.type
_entity.pdbx_description
1 polymer ?
#
loop_
_entity_poly.entity_id
_entity_poly.type
_entity_poly.pdbx_seq_one_letter_code
_entity_poly.pdbx_strand_id
1 'polypeptide(L)'
;RARMAKEMAETSIIAKSFNQMTVDLMDQKRTTIRAMADATGMSEETIRNMRNDPERVFPIQGIVAFCIALHLSPETSRAYITASPSKFLNNTDMKLYQYALAQWYDLPVSVVNRRLVEAGAKPLTSLVDGYDENGVRMA
;
A
#
# COMPACT_ATOMS: atom_id res chain seq x y z
N ARG A 1 -3.12 -31.04 2.63
CA ARG A 1 -4.08 -30.68 1.58
C ARG A 1 -4.53 -29.25 1.69
N ALA A 2 -4.88 -28.79 2.88
CA ALA A 2 -5.18 -27.37 3.08
C ALA A 2 -3.95 -26.52 2.77
N ARG A 3 -2.76 -26.98 3.11
CA ARG A 3 -1.51 -26.29 2.80
C ARG A 3 -1.29 -26.19 1.29
N MET A 4 -1.55 -27.27 0.54
CA MET A 4 -1.39 -27.28 -0.90
C MET A 4 -2.38 -26.31 -1.57
N ALA A 5 -3.63 -26.27 -1.14
CA ALA A 5 -4.61 -25.36 -1.64
C ALA A 5 -4.21 -23.89 -1.40
N LYS A 6 -3.66 -23.61 -0.21
CA LYS A 6 -3.16 -22.28 0.13
C LYS A 6 -1.98 -21.88 -0.76
N GLU A 7 -1.03 -22.76 -0.94
CA GLU A 7 0.13 -22.52 -1.79
C GLU A 7 -0.28 -22.29 -3.25
N MET A 8 -1.24 -23.06 -3.76
CA MET A 8 -1.76 -22.86 -5.10
C MET A 8 -2.47 -21.51 -5.26
N ALA A 9 -3.24 -21.11 -4.26
CA ALA A 9 -3.92 -19.82 -4.27
C ALA A 9 -2.91 -18.66 -4.28
N GLU A 10 -1.87 -18.74 -3.46
CA GLU A 10 -0.80 -17.74 -3.39
C GLU A 10 -0.03 -17.68 -4.72
N THR A 11 0.30 -18.82 -5.30
CA THR A 11 0.98 -18.88 -6.61
C THR A 11 0.12 -18.27 -7.70
N SER A 12 -1.19 -18.52 -7.68
CA SER A 12 -2.12 -17.94 -8.64
C SER A 12 -2.16 -16.41 -8.56
N ILE A 13 -2.15 -15.86 -7.35
CA ILE A 13 -2.10 -14.40 -7.14
C ILE A 13 -0.79 -13.83 -7.68
N ILE A 14 0.34 -14.46 -7.34
CA ILE A 14 1.67 -14.00 -7.78
C ILE A 14 1.80 -13.98 -9.30
N ALA A 15 1.15 -14.90 -10.00
CA ALA A 15 1.19 -14.98 -11.46
C ALA A 15 0.34 -13.93 -12.17
N LYS A 16 -0.49 -13.15 -11.43
CA LYS A 16 -1.40 -12.17 -12.01
C LYS A 16 -0.71 -10.83 -12.22
N SER A 17 -1.31 -9.99 -13.08
CA SER A 17 -0.86 -8.61 -13.27
C SER A 17 -1.07 -7.78 -12.00
N PHE A 18 -0.37 -6.67 -11.89
CA PHE A 18 -0.53 -5.72 -10.79
C PHE A 18 -2.00 -5.28 -10.64
N ASN A 19 -2.66 -4.92 -11.75
CA ASN A 19 -4.06 -4.49 -11.71
C ASN A 19 -4.96 -5.61 -11.18
N GLN A 20 -4.76 -6.83 -11.64
CA GLN A 20 -5.56 -7.97 -11.21
C GLN A 20 -5.30 -8.28 -9.74
N MET A 21 -4.06 -8.19 -9.29
CA MET A 21 -3.73 -8.35 -7.87
C MET A 21 -4.43 -7.28 -7.02
N THR A 22 -4.49 -6.05 -7.51
CA THR A 22 -5.19 -4.96 -6.81
C THR A 22 -6.66 -5.33 -6.58
N VAL A 23 -7.34 -5.77 -7.64
CA VAL A 23 -8.74 -6.21 -7.55
C VAL A 23 -8.90 -7.36 -6.57
N ASP A 24 -8.07 -8.40 -6.71
CA ASP A 24 -8.17 -9.61 -5.89
C ASP A 24 -7.91 -9.33 -4.42
N LEU A 25 -6.90 -8.52 -4.11
CA LEU A 25 -6.59 -8.17 -2.73
C LEU A 25 -7.70 -7.36 -2.08
N MET A 26 -8.29 -6.43 -2.83
CA MET A 26 -9.45 -5.67 -2.33
C MET A 26 -10.66 -6.59 -2.09
N ASP A 27 -10.91 -7.53 -3.00
CA ASP A 27 -12.00 -8.49 -2.85
C ASP A 27 -11.78 -9.39 -1.64
N GLN A 28 -10.58 -9.90 -1.45
CA GLN A 28 -10.24 -10.73 -0.28
C GLN A 28 -10.48 -10.00 1.02
N LYS A 29 -10.17 -8.71 1.08
CA LYS A 29 -10.35 -7.88 2.26
C LYS A 29 -11.74 -7.25 2.34
N ARG A 30 -12.62 -7.52 1.37
CA ARG A 30 -14.00 -7.03 1.32
C ARG A 30 -14.08 -5.52 1.46
N THR A 31 -13.19 -4.81 0.77
CA THR A 31 -13.13 -3.36 0.81
C THR A 31 -13.60 -2.75 -0.52
N THR A 32 -13.88 -1.46 -0.50
CA THR A 32 -14.37 -0.71 -1.65
C THR A 32 -13.34 0.36 -2.06
N ILE A 33 -13.52 0.91 -3.26
CA ILE A 33 -12.68 2.01 -3.75
C ILE A 33 -12.73 3.19 -2.77
N ARG A 34 -13.92 3.55 -2.30
CA ARG A 34 -14.09 4.66 -1.36
C ARG A 34 -13.40 4.39 -0.03
N ALA A 35 -13.56 3.19 0.51
CA ALA A 35 -12.91 2.81 1.77
C ALA A 35 -11.38 2.84 1.63
N MET A 36 -10.85 2.40 0.50
CA MET A 36 -9.41 2.45 0.25
C MET A 36 -8.92 3.88 0.07
N ALA A 37 -9.67 4.74 -0.59
CA ALA A 37 -9.32 6.16 -0.71
C ALA A 37 -9.25 6.81 0.67
N ASP A 38 -10.24 6.56 1.53
CA ASP A 38 -10.27 7.08 2.90
C ASP A 38 -9.12 6.54 3.74
N ALA A 39 -8.82 5.25 3.64
CA ALA A 39 -7.78 4.60 4.45
C ALA A 39 -6.37 4.99 4.02
N THR A 40 -6.15 5.27 2.74
CA THR A 40 -4.82 5.58 2.21
C THR A 40 -4.53 7.08 2.13
N GLY A 41 -5.56 7.89 1.96
CA GLY A 41 -5.41 9.31 1.62
C GLY A 41 -5.25 9.55 0.12
N MET A 42 -5.33 8.50 -0.70
CA MET A 42 -5.31 8.63 -2.16
C MET A 42 -6.74 8.91 -2.68
N SER A 43 -6.84 9.50 -3.87
CA SER A 43 -8.14 9.74 -4.49
C SER A 43 -8.80 8.43 -4.94
N GLU A 44 -10.13 8.43 -5.03
CA GLU A 44 -10.86 7.29 -5.59
C GLU A 44 -10.42 7.00 -7.02
N GLU A 45 -10.13 8.04 -7.80
CA GLU A 45 -9.63 7.88 -9.17
C GLU A 45 -8.30 7.12 -9.18
N THR A 46 -7.38 7.45 -8.29
CA THR A 46 -6.10 6.73 -8.19
C THR A 46 -6.33 5.25 -7.87
N ILE A 47 -7.19 4.95 -6.89
CA ILE A 47 -7.50 3.56 -6.55
C ILE A 47 -8.14 2.84 -7.76
N ARG A 48 -9.07 3.51 -8.44
CA ARG A 48 -9.72 2.95 -9.63
C ARG A 48 -8.70 2.64 -10.72
N ASN A 49 -7.74 3.53 -10.94
CA ASN A 49 -6.69 3.34 -11.95
C ASN A 49 -5.73 2.21 -11.55
N MET A 50 -5.43 2.03 -10.28
CA MET A 50 -4.63 0.89 -9.81
C MET A 50 -5.32 -0.44 -10.16
N ARG A 51 -6.64 -0.47 -10.18
CA ARG A 51 -7.43 -1.65 -10.53
C ARG A 51 -7.51 -1.88 -12.04
N ASN A 52 -7.55 -0.81 -12.83
CA ASN A 52 -8.05 -0.91 -14.21
C ASN A 52 -7.07 -0.42 -15.29
N ASP A 53 -6.04 0.36 -14.95
CA ASP A 53 -5.18 0.98 -15.95
C ASP A 53 -3.81 0.31 -16.00
N PRO A 54 -3.56 -0.57 -17.01
CA PRO A 54 -2.29 -1.28 -17.10
C PRO A 54 -1.13 -0.43 -17.59
N GLU A 55 -1.40 0.75 -18.15
CA GLU A 55 -0.38 1.65 -18.69
C GLU A 55 0.14 2.65 -17.67
N ARG A 56 -0.57 2.82 -16.55
CA ARG A 56 -0.22 3.85 -15.57
C ARG A 56 0.81 3.34 -14.58
N VAL A 57 1.82 4.17 -14.31
CA VAL A 57 2.82 3.91 -13.28
C VAL A 57 2.44 4.74 -12.05
N PHE A 58 2.37 4.07 -10.90
CA PHE A 58 2.03 4.70 -9.64
C PHE A 58 3.28 4.92 -8.81
N PRO A 59 3.38 6.04 -8.06
CA PRO A 59 4.50 6.23 -7.14
C PRO A 59 4.58 5.08 -6.14
N ILE A 60 5.80 4.67 -5.80
CA ILE A 60 6.00 3.58 -4.83
C ILE A 60 5.34 3.88 -3.50
N GLN A 61 5.30 5.14 -3.08
CA GLN A 61 4.65 5.56 -1.84
C GLN A 61 3.17 5.17 -1.82
N GLY A 62 2.46 5.39 -2.92
CA GLY A 62 1.04 5.02 -3.02
C GLY A 62 0.84 3.51 -2.96
N ILE A 63 1.71 2.74 -3.58
CA ILE A 63 1.64 1.28 -3.56
C ILE A 63 1.89 0.77 -2.14
N VAL A 64 2.86 1.33 -1.43
CA VAL A 64 3.13 0.99 -0.04
C VAL A 64 1.94 1.34 0.86
N ALA A 65 1.34 2.53 0.66
CA ALA A 65 0.15 2.93 1.42
C ALA A 65 -1.01 1.95 1.20
N PHE A 66 -1.21 1.49 -0.02
CA PHE A 66 -2.22 0.49 -0.34
C PHE A 66 -1.99 -0.81 0.44
N CYS A 67 -0.76 -1.30 0.45
CA CYS A 67 -0.40 -2.52 1.19
C CYS A 67 -0.69 -2.39 2.69
N ILE A 68 -0.32 -1.26 3.29
CA ILE A 68 -0.51 -1.01 4.72
C ILE A 68 -2.01 -0.86 5.03
N ALA A 69 -2.76 -0.16 4.18
CA ALA A 69 -4.21 0.00 4.37
C ALA A 69 -4.94 -1.34 4.42
N LEU A 70 -4.50 -2.31 3.64
CA LEU A 70 -5.06 -3.66 3.63
C LEU A 70 -4.43 -4.57 4.69
N HIS A 71 -3.44 -4.08 5.43
CA HIS A 71 -2.72 -4.86 6.44
C HIS A 71 -2.16 -6.17 5.87
N LEU A 72 -1.58 -6.08 4.66
CA LEU A 72 -1.01 -7.24 3.99
C LEU A 72 0.24 -7.72 4.73
N SER A 73 0.45 -9.04 4.75
CA SER A 73 1.69 -9.58 5.27
C SER A 73 2.89 -9.06 4.46
N PRO A 74 4.10 -9.01 5.05
CA PRO A 74 5.28 -8.57 4.30
C PRO A 74 5.52 -9.36 3.01
N GLU A 75 5.24 -10.66 2.99
CA GLU A 75 5.41 -11.51 1.82
C GLU A 75 4.45 -11.13 0.70
N THR A 76 3.18 -10.91 1.03
CA THR A 76 2.16 -10.52 0.06
C THR A 76 2.46 -9.11 -0.48
N SER A 77 2.85 -8.18 0.38
CA SER A 77 3.26 -6.84 -0.04
C SER A 77 4.42 -6.89 -1.02
N ARG A 78 5.43 -7.72 -0.73
CA ARG A 78 6.58 -7.88 -1.62
C ARG A 78 6.15 -8.40 -2.99
N ALA A 79 5.29 -9.39 -3.05
CA ALA A 79 4.78 -9.94 -4.30
C ALA A 79 4.02 -8.88 -5.10
N TYR A 80 3.17 -8.11 -4.44
CA TYR A 80 2.38 -7.04 -5.07
C TYR A 80 3.28 -5.94 -5.63
N ILE A 81 4.25 -5.48 -4.85
CA ILE A 81 5.20 -4.45 -5.26
C ILE A 81 6.07 -4.94 -6.42
N THR A 82 6.50 -6.21 -6.37
CA THR A 82 7.29 -6.82 -7.45
C THR A 82 6.51 -6.85 -8.78
N ALA A 83 5.20 -7.08 -8.71
CA ALA A 83 4.35 -7.07 -9.90
C ALA A 83 4.13 -5.67 -10.47
N SER A 84 4.33 -4.62 -9.67
CA SER A 84 4.19 -3.24 -10.13
C SER A 84 5.42 -2.82 -10.94
N PRO A 85 5.28 -1.80 -11.82
CA PRO A 85 6.45 -1.24 -12.51
C PRO A 85 7.31 -0.36 -11.62
N SER A 86 6.87 -0.04 -10.41
CA SER A 86 7.59 0.84 -9.48
C SER A 86 8.56 0.04 -8.63
N LYS A 87 9.66 0.68 -8.23
CA LYS A 87 10.71 0.03 -7.43
C LYS A 87 11.21 0.96 -6.34
N PHE A 88 11.73 0.36 -5.26
CA PHE A 88 12.41 1.13 -4.23
C PHE A 88 13.75 1.63 -4.74
N LEU A 89 13.99 2.92 -4.53
CA LEU A 89 15.31 3.52 -4.75
C LEU A 89 16.17 3.31 -3.49
N ASN A 90 17.48 3.45 -3.64
CA ASN A 90 18.40 3.30 -2.52
C ASN A 90 18.60 4.64 -1.82
N ASN A 91 17.64 5.02 -0.97
CA ASN A 91 17.74 6.23 -0.13
C ASN A 91 17.05 5.98 1.22
N THR A 92 17.21 6.92 2.13
CA THR A 92 16.74 6.78 3.52
C THR A 92 15.22 6.63 3.59
N ASP A 93 14.47 7.43 2.83
CA ASP A 93 13.01 7.36 2.83
C ASP A 93 12.52 5.99 2.39
N MET A 94 13.08 5.46 1.31
CA MET A 94 12.69 4.15 0.77
C MET A 94 13.01 3.01 1.74
N LYS A 95 14.11 3.12 2.48
CA LYS A 95 14.44 2.14 3.54
C LYS A 95 13.41 2.18 4.66
N LEU A 96 12.95 3.37 5.04
CA LEU A 96 11.91 3.53 6.05
C LEU A 96 10.56 2.97 5.56
N TYR A 97 10.23 3.13 4.28
CA TYR A 97 9.01 2.55 3.71
C TYR A 97 9.06 1.02 3.76
N GLN A 98 10.22 0.44 3.46
CA GLN A 98 10.42 -1.02 3.56
C GLN A 98 10.30 -1.49 5.01
N TYR A 99 10.83 -0.72 5.96
CA TYR A 99 10.68 -0.99 7.38
C TYR A 99 9.20 -0.95 7.80
N ALA A 100 8.46 0.04 7.33
CA ALA A 100 7.04 0.17 7.62
C ALA A 100 6.26 -1.05 7.11
N LEU A 101 6.56 -1.53 5.91
CA LEU A 101 5.92 -2.73 5.36
C LEU A 101 6.19 -3.98 6.21
N ALA A 102 7.37 -4.06 6.80
CA ALA A 102 7.77 -5.22 7.61
C ALA A 102 7.27 -5.14 9.05
N GLN A 103 7.20 -3.94 9.63
CA GLN A 103 6.98 -3.78 11.06
C GLN A 103 5.69 -3.03 11.42
N TRP A 104 5.17 -2.18 10.53
CA TRP A 104 4.00 -1.34 10.83
C TRP A 104 2.80 -1.64 9.94
N TYR A 105 2.78 -2.79 9.27
CA TYR A 105 1.73 -3.11 8.30
C TYR A 105 0.34 -3.30 8.93
N ASP A 106 0.28 -3.49 10.25
CA ASP A 106 -0.98 -3.63 10.98
C ASP A 106 -1.51 -2.31 11.55
N LEU A 107 -0.80 -1.20 11.32
CA LEU A 107 -1.21 0.13 11.75
C LEU A 107 -2.01 0.83 10.65
N PRO A 108 -2.86 1.83 11.03
CA PRO A 108 -3.48 2.69 10.02
C PRO A 108 -2.43 3.48 9.23
N VAL A 109 -2.71 3.74 7.96
CA VAL A 109 -1.78 4.52 7.10
C VAL A 109 -1.49 5.88 7.71
N SER A 110 -2.49 6.56 8.28
CA SER A 110 -2.30 7.88 8.92
C SER A 110 -1.28 7.85 10.04
N VAL A 111 -1.24 6.76 10.81
CA VAL A 111 -0.28 6.58 11.90
C VAL A 111 1.11 6.30 11.35
N VAL A 112 1.22 5.45 10.33
CA VAL A 112 2.49 5.17 9.66
C VAL A 112 3.06 6.47 9.07
N ASN A 113 2.23 7.27 8.42
CA ASN A 113 2.64 8.56 7.87
C ASN A 113 3.16 9.50 8.96
N ARG A 114 2.51 9.55 10.12
CA ARG A 114 2.99 10.35 11.25
C ARG A 114 4.37 9.88 11.70
N ARG A 115 4.57 8.57 11.84
CA ARG A 115 5.87 8.02 12.24
C ARG A 115 6.96 8.33 11.23
N LEU A 116 6.64 8.29 9.94
CA LEU A 116 7.58 8.68 8.89
C LEU A 116 7.97 10.14 8.99
N VAL A 117 6.99 11.03 9.17
CA VAL A 117 7.24 12.47 9.35
C VAL A 117 8.12 12.72 10.58
N GLU A 118 7.82 12.08 11.70
CA GLU A 118 8.60 12.20 12.93
C GLU A 118 10.03 11.70 12.77
N ALA A 119 10.24 10.74 11.87
CA ALA A 119 11.58 10.23 11.53
C ALA A 119 12.31 11.08 10.46
N GLY A 120 11.69 12.17 10.00
CA GLY A 120 12.30 13.05 9.00
C GLY A 120 12.09 12.58 7.56
N ALA A 121 11.25 11.58 7.32
CA ALA A 121 10.96 11.09 5.98
C ALA A 121 9.68 11.71 5.44
N LYS A 122 9.52 11.66 4.11
CA LYS A 122 8.26 12.05 3.48
C LYS A 122 7.20 11.00 3.80
N PRO A 123 5.96 11.42 4.14
CA PRO A 123 4.88 10.46 4.33
C PRO A 123 4.53 9.77 3.01
N LEU A 124 3.86 8.63 3.10
CA LEU A 124 3.39 7.89 1.93
C LEU A 124 2.30 8.66 1.18
N THR A 125 1.42 9.32 1.93
CA THR A 125 0.34 10.16 1.43
C THR A 125 0.16 11.35 2.37
N SER A 126 -0.75 12.27 2.01
CA SER A 126 -1.03 13.45 2.82
C SER A 126 -1.89 13.16 4.06
N LEU A 127 -2.39 11.94 4.20
CA LEU A 127 -3.21 11.54 5.35
C LEU A 127 -2.29 11.24 6.54
N VAL A 128 -2.05 12.24 7.38
CA VAL A 128 -1.12 12.13 8.51
C VAL A 128 -1.87 12.40 9.81
N ASP A 129 -1.87 11.41 10.71
CA ASP A 129 -2.51 11.53 12.02
C ASP A 129 -1.90 12.69 12.82
N GLY A 130 -2.73 13.56 13.35
CA GLY A 130 -2.29 14.75 14.09
C GLY A 130 -1.91 15.94 13.21
N TYR A 131 -2.09 15.85 11.88
CA TYR A 131 -1.82 16.94 10.93
C TYR A 131 -3.07 17.22 10.13
N ASP A 132 -3.27 18.49 9.74
CA ASP A 132 -4.40 18.85 8.88
C ASP A 132 -4.09 18.55 7.41
N GLU A 133 -5.06 18.78 6.53
CA GLU A 133 -4.93 18.51 5.10
C GLU A 133 -3.87 19.38 4.42
N ASN A 134 -3.45 20.48 5.05
CA ASN A 134 -2.39 21.35 4.55
C ASN A 134 -1.01 20.99 5.12
N GLY A 135 -0.92 19.89 5.89
CA GLY A 135 0.33 19.46 6.48
C GLY A 135 0.73 20.22 7.73
N VAL A 136 -0.20 20.96 8.34
CA VAL A 136 0.07 21.71 9.56
C VAL A 136 -0.32 20.87 10.77
N ARG A 137 0.58 20.76 11.73
CA ARG A 137 0.35 19.97 12.95
C ARG A 137 -0.81 20.55 13.74
N MET A 138 -1.80 19.71 14.02
CA MET A 138 -2.93 20.06 14.86
C MET A 138 -2.51 20.06 16.34
N ALA A 139 -2.92 21.08 17.04
CA ALA A 139 -2.62 21.23 18.48
C ALA A 139 -3.29 20.15 19.34
#